data_85b90b5a28a1454282fe6bcbcc726e0d
#
_entry.id   85b90b5a28a1454282fe6bcbcc726e0d
#
_cell.length_a   1.000
_cell.length_b   1.000
_cell.length_c   1.000
_cell.angle_alpha   90.00
_cell.angle_beta   90.00
_cell.angle_gamma   90.00
#
_symmetry.space_group_name_H-M   'P 1'
#
loop_
_entity.id
_entity.type
_entity.pdbx_description
1 polymer ?
#
loop_
_entity_poly.entity_id
_entity_poly.type
_entity_poly.pdbx_seq_one_letter_code
_entity_poly.pdbx_strand_id
1 'polypeptide(L)'
;ILIMTVPVFGVLLYVLFGKSRIAQAIQDKYTQVQEESLPYMEQDEQTFQELEEQSAGAAVQSRYIHQYSSFPVHGNTTAEYFQVGDDMFPVLVRELEQAQHYIYIEYFIINDGVMWRTILDILERKAKEGVDVRLIYDGFGCLTTLPNRYDKVLREKSIKCTIFNPFRPLLNIVQNNRDHRKICVIDGKTGFTGGINLADEYINQKERFGHWKDTAVMLKGEAVWNMTVMFLHMWSVVNNSAEPMEHELHMPHKYHPEAFEDLSLIHISEPTRQEAIS
;
A
#
# COMPACT_ATOMS: atom_id res chain seq x y z
N ILE A 1 -22.50 -9.28 -21.33
CA ILE A 1 -23.94 -9.09 -21.57
C ILE A 1 -24.17 -8.65 -23.02
N LEU A 2 -23.55 -7.56 -23.51
CA LEU A 2 -23.77 -7.04 -24.88
C LEU A 2 -23.47 -8.07 -25.97
N ILE A 3 -22.42 -8.90 -25.81
CA ILE A 3 -22.07 -9.98 -26.73
C ILE A 3 -23.16 -11.07 -26.76
N MET A 4 -23.84 -11.31 -25.64
CA MET A 4 -24.91 -12.32 -25.56
C MET A 4 -26.24 -11.81 -26.10
N THR A 5 -26.51 -10.50 -26.03
CA THR A 5 -27.75 -9.89 -26.50
C THR A 5 -27.72 -9.51 -27.99
N VAL A 6 -26.57 -9.01 -28.46
CA VAL A 6 -26.34 -8.62 -29.85
C VAL A 6 -24.96 -9.11 -30.30
N PRO A 7 -24.82 -10.42 -30.62
CA PRO A 7 -23.53 -11.10 -30.77
C PRO A 7 -22.57 -10.41 -31.76
N VAL A 8 -23.03 -10.12 -32.96
CA VAL A 8 -22.20 -9.56 -34.03
C VAL A 8 -21.66 -8.16 -33.63
N PHE A 9 -22.55 -7.30 -33.13
CA PHE A 9 -22.18 -5.95 -32.71
C PHE A 9 -21.34 -5.98 -31.41
N GLY A 10 -21.70 -6.88 -30.49
CA GLY A 10 -20.95 -7.05 -29.24
C GLY A 10 -19.52 -7.56 -29.47
N VAL A 11 -19.34 -8.53 -30.40
CA VAL A 11 -18.01 -9.01 -30.81
C VAL A 11 -17.21 -7.90 -31.49
N LEU A 12 -17.85 -7.14 -32.41
CA LEU A 12 -17.20 -6.00 -33.06
C LEU A 12 -16.68 -4.96 -32.05
N LEU A 13 -17.52 -4.58 -31.10
CA LEU A 13 -17.15 -3.66 -30.03
C LEU A 13 -16.03 -4.24 -29.15
N TYR A 14 -16.07 -5.53 -28.85
CA TYR A 14 -15.02 -6.19 -28.09
C TYR A 14 -13.67 -6.18 -28.82
N VAL A 15 -13.68 -6.47 -30.12
CA VAL A 15 -12.44 -6.42 -30.94
C VAL A 15 -11.90 -5.01 -31.06
N LEU A 16 -12.77 -4.00 -31.17
CA LEU A 16 -12.35 -2.59 -31.30
C LEU A 16 -11.92 -1.97 -29.98
N PHE A 17 -12.54 -2.33 -28.85
CA PHE A 17 -12.34 -1.68 -27.56
C PHE A 17 -11.85 -2.61 -26.44
N GLY A 18 -11.88 -3.93 -26.63
CA GLY A 18 -11.55 -4.92 -25.59
C GLY A 18 -10.06 -5.03 -25.27
N LYS A 19 -9.17 -4.62 -26.19
CA LYS A 19 -7.72 -4.51 -25.95
C LYS A 19 -7.33 -3.06 -25.91
N SER A 20 -7.15 -2.51 -24.71
CA SER A 20 -6.67 -1.16 -24.53
C SER A 20 -5.14 -1.12 -24.64
N ARG A 21 -4.59 -0.38 -25.61
CA ARG A 21 -3.14 -0.12 -25.71
C ARG A 21 -2.61 0.58 -24.46
N ILE A 22 -3.46 1.35 -23.79
CA ILE A 22 -3.11 2.05 -22.54
C ILE A 22 -2.91 1.02 -21.41
N ALA A 23 -3.79 0.01 -21.30
CA ALA A 23 -3.64 -1.04 -20.30
C ALA A 23 -2.35 -1.84 -20.53
N GLN A 24 -2.01 -2.11 -21.79
CA GLN A 24 -0.78 -2.80 -22.14
C GLN A 24 0.47 -1.98 -21.80
N ALA A 25 0.49 -0.68 -22.11
CA ALA A 25 1.61 0.20 -21.76
C ALA A 25 1.82 0.33 -20.24
N ILE A 26 0.74 0.33 -19.45
CA ILE A 26 0.82 0.31 -17.99
C ILE A 26 1.41 -1.03 -17.51
N GLN A 27 0.97 -2.14 -18.10
CA GLN A 27 1.48 -3.48 -17.77
C GLN A 27 2.97 -3.61 -18.10
N ASP A 28 3.37 -3.17 -19.30
CA ASP A 28 4.76 -3.21 -19.75
C ASP A 28 5.65 -2.40 -18.81
N LYS A 29 5.19 -1.19 -18.41
CA LYS A 29 5.91 -0.37 -17.45
C LYS A 29 5.99 -1.01 -16.07
N TYR A 30 4.91 -1.63 -15.59
CA TYR A 30 4.93 -2.34 -14.32
C TYR A 30 5.96 -3.49 -14.35
N THR A 31 6.00 -4.25 -15.44
CA THR A 31 6.98 -5.33 -15.64
C THR A 31 8.41 -4.78 -15.64
N GLN A 32 8.67 -3.69 -16.36
CA GLN A 32 10.00 -3.05 -16.35
C GLN A 32 10.42 -2.65 -14.94
N VAL A 33 9.57 -1.97 -14.21
CA VAL A 33 9.83 -1.51 -12.83
C VAL A 33 10.05 -2.69 -11.88
N GLN A 34 9.32 -3.78 -12.08
CA GLN A 34 9.52 -5.01 -11.33
C GLN A 34 10.89 -5.63 -11.63
N GLU A 35 11.30 -5.71 -12.90
CA GLU A 35 12.62 -6.21 -13.29
C GLU A 35 13.76 -5.37 -12.70
N GLU A 36 13.62 -4.05 -12.67
CA GLU A 36 14.59 -3.14 -12.05
C GLU A 36 14.74 -3.36 -10.54
N SER A 37 13.73 -3.88 -9.86
CA SER A 37 13.74 -4.13 -8.41
C SER A 37 14.31 -5.51 -8.04
N LEU A 38 14.43 -6.46 -8.99
CA LEU A 38 14.86 -7.83 -8.68
C LEU A 38 16.16 -7.93 -7.87
N PRO A 39 17.22 -7.11 -8.13
CA PRO A 39 18.45 -7.19 -7.35
C PRO A 39 18.28 -6.85 -5.86
N TYR A 40 17.19 -6.21 -5.49
CA TYR A 40 16.87 -5.79 -4.12
C TYR A 40 15.82 -6.69 -3.45
N MET A 41 15.41 -7.76 -4.15
CA MET A 41 14.33 -8.68 -3.73
C MET A 41 14.85 -10.12 -3.64
N GLU A 42 16.11 -10.28 -3.26
CA GLU A 42 16.71 -11.61 -3.10
C GLU A 42 16.09 -12.34 -1.90
N GLN A 43 15.81 -13.63 -2.08
CA GLN A 43 15.34 -14.50 -1.01
C GLN A 43 16.51 -14.97 -0.17
N ASP A 44 16.47 -14.72 1.13
CA ASP A 44 17.37 -15.37 2.06
C ASP A 44 16.92 -16.82 2.28
N GLU A 45 17.75 -17.75 1.84
CA GLU A 45 17.49 -19.17 1.89
C GLU A 45 17.39 -19.71 3.32
N GLN A 46 18.13 -19.15 4.26
CA GLN A 46 18.05 -19.56 5.66
C GLN A 46 16.69 -19.19 6.25
N THR A 47 16.25 -17.96 6.05
CA THR A 47 14.91 -17.48 6.50
C THR A 47 13.80 -18.32 5.88
N PHE A 48 13.95 -18.70 4.60
CA PHE A 48 12.95 -19.57 3.97
C PHE A 48 12.93 -20.97 4.54
N GLN A 49 14.09 -21.58 4.84
CA GLN A 49 14.16 -22.90 5.50
C GLN A 49 13.55 -22.87 6.90
N GLU A 50 13.82 -21.84 7.68
CA GLU A 50 13.22 -21.65 9.01
C GLU A 50 11.68 -21.57 8.92
N LEU A 51 11.14 -20.86 7.90
CA LEU A 51 9.70 -20.84 7.66
C LEU A 51 9.14 -22.22 7.28
N GLU A 52 9.86 -22.99 6.46
CA GLU A 52 9.45 -24.34 6.03
C GLU A 52 9.39 -25.32 7.21
N GLU A 53 10.35 -25.22 8.12
CA GLU A 53 10.37 -26.01 9.38
C GLU A 53 9.23 -25.62 10.32
N GLN A 54 8.89 -24.33 10.41
CA GLN A 54 7.81 -23.84 11.26
C GLN A 54 6.42 -24.13 10.68
N SER A 55 6.24 -23.95 9.37
CA SER A 55 4.96 -24.10 8.69
C SER A 55 5.11 -24.42 7.21
N ALA A 56 5.01 -25.69 6.86
CA ALA A 56 5.04 -26.13 5.46
C ALA A 56 3.94 -25.45 4.59
N GLY A 57 2.76 -25.16 5.17
CA GLY A 57 1.69 -24.47 4.46
C GLY A 57 2.04 -23.01 4.12
N ALA A 58 2.65 -22.29 5.06
CA ALA A 58 3.12 -20.92 4.83
C ALA A 58 4.27 -20.90 3.82
N ALA A 59 5.20 -21.86 3.89
CA ALA A 59 6.30 -21.97 2.95
C ALA A 59 5.84 -22.20 1.50
N VAL A 60 4.80 -23.03 1.28
CA VAL A 60 4.20 -23.24 -0.05
C VAL A 60 3.60 -21.92 -0.60
N GLN A 61 2.87 -21.18 0.24
CA GLN A 61 2.30 -19.88 -0.16
C GLN A 61 3.40 -18.86 -0.47
N SER A 62 4.42 -18.78 0.37
CA SER A 62 5.54 -17.85 0.19
C SER A 62 6.34 -18.16 -1.05
N ARG A 63 6.59 -19.45 -1.34
CA ARG A 63 7.25 -19.89 -2.59
C ARG A 63 6.44 -19.48 -3.82
N TYR A 64 5.12 -19.62 -3.77
CA TYR A 64 4.24 -19.17 -4.84
C TYR A 64 4.32 -17.65 -5.04
N ILE A 65 4.24 -16.87 -3.95
CA ILE A 65 4.36 -15.41 -4.01
C ILE A 65 5.71 -14.99 -4.58
N HIS A 66 6.81 -15.57 -4.10
CA HIS A 66 8.14 -15.27 -4.59
C HIS A 66 8.28 -15.63 -6.09
N GLN A 67 7.79 -16.78 -6.51
CA GLN A 67 7.88 -17.23 -7.90
C GLN A 67 7.13 -16.30 -8.88
N TYR A 68 5.96 -15.77 -8.50
CA TYR A 68 5.10 -15.01 -9.41
C TYR A 68 5.16 -13.49 -9.21
N SER A 69 5.64 -13.03 -8.07
CA SER A 69 5.66 -11.60 -7.72
C SER A 69 7.05 -11.11 -7.28
N SER A 70 8.03 -12.03 -7.15
CA SER A 70 9.40 -11.75 -6.72
C SER A 70 9.53 -11.20 -5.29
N PHE A 71 8.47 -11.26 -4.46
CA PHE A 71 8.53 -10.81 -3.08
C PHE A 71 9.06 -11.93 -2.17
N PRO A 72 10.21 -11.71 -1.49
CA PRO A 72 10.83 -12.69 -0.61
C PRO A 72 10.15 -12.74 0.77
N VAL A 73 10.43 -13.80 1.50
CA VAL A 73 10.17 -13.89 2.94
C VAL A 73 11.25 -13.13 3.68
N HIS A 74 10.86 -12.45 4.74
CA HIS A 74 11.77 -11.76 5.65
C HIS A 74 11.62 -12.30 7.06
N GLY A 75 12.76 -12.40 7.76
CA GLY A 75 12.83 -12.56 9.21
C GLY A 75 12.71 -11.23 9.94
N ASN A 76 13.20 -11.20 11.18
CA ASN A 76 13.38 -9.98 11.98
C ASN A 76 12.22 -8.97 11.87
N THR A 77 10.99 -9.48 11.97
CA THR A 77 9.78 -8.69 11.80
C THR A 77 8.76 -9.04 12.87
N THR A 78 8.22 -8.03 13.52
CA THR A 78 7.06 -8.17 14.42
C THR A 78 5.79 -7.72 13.74
N ALA A 79 4.65 -8.32 14.12
CA ALA A 79 3.34 -7.96 13.61
C ALA A 79 2.39 -7.64 14.78
N GLU A 80 1.65 -6.55 14.65
CA GLU A 80 0.57 -6.18 15.57
C GLU A 80 -0.75 -6.11 14.79
N TYR A 81 -1.77 -6.81 15.27
CA TYR A 81 -3.08 -6.87 14.65
C TYR A 81 -4.07 -5.94 15.37
N PHE A 82 -4.79 -5.13 14.61
CA PHE A 82 -5.85 -4.25 15.09
C PHE A 82 -7.21 -4.76 14.61
N GLN A 83 -8.11 -5.02 15.55
CA GLN A 83 -9.47 -5.49 15.24
C GLN A 83 -10.36 -4.39 14.68
N VAL A 84 -10.07 -3.14 15.01
CA VAL A 84 -10.84 -1.94 14.62
C VAL A 84 -9.91 -0.76 14.36
N GLY A 85 -10.39 0.21 13.59
CA GLY A 85 -9.63 1.41 13.27
C GLY A 85 -9.38 2.34 14.45
N ASP A 86 -10.25 2.29 15.45
CA ASP A 86 -10.09 3.06 16.71
C ASP A 86 -8.78 2.72 17.42
N ASP A 87 -8.40 1.44 17.43
CA ASP A 87 -7.16 0.99 18.06
C ASP A 87 -5.93 1.29 17.18
N MET A 88 -6.08 1.18 15.86
CA MET A 88 -4.99 1.43 14.91
C MET A 88 -4.62 2.91 14.81
N PHE A 89 -5.59 3.81 14.79
CA PHE A 89 -5.36 5.22 14.48
C PHE A 89 -4.39 5.93 15.45
N PRO A 90 -4.52 5.83 16.79
CA PRO A 90 -3.56 6.45 17.70
C PRO A 90 -2.14 5.89 17.54
N VAL A 91 -2.00 4.61 17.17
CA VAL A 91 -0.70 3.99 16.90
C VAL A 91 -0.11 4.55 15.60
N LEU A 92 -0.90 4.64 14.53
CA LEU A 92 -0.48 5.24 13.26
C LEU A 92 0.00 6.68 13.45
N VAL A 93 -0.74 7.50 14.21
CA VAL A 93 -0.35 8.89 14.53
C VAL A 93 1.01 8.92 15.24
N ARG A 94 1.20 8.07 16.26
CA ARG A 94 2.46 8.01 17.00
C ARG A 94 3.64 7.61 16.10
N GLU A 95 3.46 6.64 15.22
CA GLU A 95 4.53 6.19 14.30
C GLU A 95 4.86 7.27 13.25
N LEU A 96 3.84 7.96 12.70
CA LEU A 96 4.05 9.07 11.77
C LEU A 96 4.85 10.22 12.40
N GLU A 97 4.61 10.52 13.70
CA GLU A 97 5.35 11.53 14.44
C GLU A 97 6.85 11.21 14.57
N GLN A 98 7.21 9.93 14.54
CA GLN A 98 8.59 9.47 14.70
C GLN A 98 9.37 9.43 13.37
N ALA A 99 8.72 9.67 12.24
CA ALA A 99 9.36 9.62 10.92
C ALA A 99 10.56 10.58 10.81
N GLN A 100 11.67 10.10 10.23
CA GLN A 100 12.92 10.83 10.07
C GLN A 100 13.37 10.97 8.62
N HIS A 101 13.07 9.99 7.76
CA HIS A 101 13.58 9.92 6.39
C HIS A 101 12.48 9.98 5.34
N TYR A 102 11.46 9.13 5.44
CA TYR A 102 10.36 9.14 4.48
C TYR A 102 9.05 8.59 5.03
N ILE A 103 7.95 9.07 4.47
CA ILE A 103 6.59 8.57 4.70
C ILE A 103 5.94 8.33 3.34
N TYR A 104 5.52 7.09 3.08
CA TYR A 104 4.82 6.69 1.85
C TYR A 104 3.42 6.21 2.17
N ILE A 105 2.44 6.82 1.52
CA ILE A 105 1.02 6.59 1.76
C ILE A 105 0.31 6.26 0.45
N GLU A 106 -0.39 5.13 0.39
CA GLU A 106 -1.17 4.69 -0.75
C GLU A 106 -2.54 4.20 -0.26
N TYR A 107 -3.60 4.94 -0.60
CA TYR A 107 -4.94 4.65 -0.10
C TYR A 107 -6.01 4.77 -1.18
N PHE A 108 -7.02 3.88 -1.11
CA PHE A 108 -8.16 3.94 -2.02
C PHE A 108 -9.10 5.10 -1.71
N ILE A 109 -9.45 5.31 -0.43
CA ILE A 109 -10.31 6.41 0.01
C ILE A 109 -9.56 7.29 1.01
N ILE A 110 -9.59 8.59 0.74
CA ILE A 110 -9.25 9.66 1.69
C ILE A 110 -10.48 10.57 1.76
N ASN A 111 -10.96 10.86 2.96
CA ASN A 111 -12.10 11.75 3.19
C ASN A 111 -11.75 12.80 4.23
N ASP A 112 -12.13 14.04 3.96
CA ASP A 112 -11.92 15.13 4.91
C ASP A 112 -12.68 14.88 6.22
N GLY A 113 -11.95 14.90 7.34
CA GLY A 113 -12.46 14.59 8.66
C GLY A 113 -11.36 14.65 9.72
N VAL A 114 -11.67 14.21 10.92
CA VAL A 114 -10.72 14.21 12.04
C VAL A 114 -9.49 13.36 11.72
N MET A 115 -9.70 12.14 11.23
CA MET A 115 -8.62 11.21 10.90
C MET A 115 -7.66 11.81 9.88
N TRP A 116 -8.20 12.24 8.73
CA TRP A 116 -7.35 12.76 7.66
C TRP A 116 -6.65 14.06 8.03
N ARG A 117 -7.35 15.01 8.67
CA ARG A 117 -6.75 16.30 9.07
C ARG A 117 -5.59 16.10 10.05
N THR A 118 -5.76 15.19 11.03
CA THR A 118 -4.68 14.86 11.98
C THR A 118 -3.46 14.30 11.24
N ILE A 119 -3.66 13.36 10.32
CA ILE A 119 -2.58 12.80 9.51
C ILE A 119 -1.94 13.89 8.64
N LEU A 120 -2.75 14.68 7.93
CA LEU A 120 -2.27 15.73 7.02
C LEU A 120 -1.40 16.78 7.74
N ASP A 121 -1.79 17.19 8.96
CA ASP A 121 -1.01 18.15 9.76
C ASP A 121 0.39 17.58 10.09
N ILE A 122 0.49 16.29 10.40
CA ILE A 122 1.76 15.62 10.62
C ILE A 122 2.57 15.55 9.33
N LEU A 123 1.96 15.13 8.22
CA LEU A 123 2.63 15.01 6.93
C LEU A 123 3.19 16.36 6.45
N GLU A 124 2.42 17.44 6.59
CA GLU A 124 2.86 18.79 6.23
C GLU A 124 4.05 19.25 7.08
N ARG A 125 4.01 19.00 8.38
CA ARG A 125 5.10 19.34 9.28
C ARG A 125 6.36 18.53 8.95
N LYS A 126 6.24 17.21 8.79
CA LYS A 126 7.34 16.31 8.43
C LYS A 126 7.96 16.67 7.08
N ALA A 127 7.15 17.01 6.08
CA ALA A 127 7.65 17.47 4.78
C ALA A 127 8.45 18.77 4.91
N LYS A 128 8.03 19.71 5.76
CA LYS A 128 8.78 20.95 6.05
C LYS A 128 10.07 20.69 6.82
N GLU A 129 10.13 19.62 7.62
CA GLU A 129 11.33 19.15 8.32
C GLU A 129 12.34 18.43 7.38
N GLY A 130 11.95 18.20 6.11
CA GLY A 130 12.81 17.56 5.10
C GLY A 130 12.56 16.07 4.90
N VAL A 131 11.57 15.49 5.56
CA VAL A 131 11.15 14.10 5.34
C VAL A 131 10.53 13.97 3.94
N ASP A 132 10.90 12.92 3.19
CA ASP A 132 10.32 12.64 1.87
C ASP A 132 8.90 12.07 2.00
N VAL A 133 7.90 12.93 1.91
CA VAL A 133 6.49 12.54 2.02
C VAL A 133 5.90 12.35 0.62
N ARG A 134 5.48 11.09 0.32
CA ARG A 134 4.82 10.73 -0.95
C ARG A 134 3.45 10.13 -0.70
N LEU A 135 2.47 10.56 -1.49
CA LEU A 135 1.09 10.11 -1.38
C LEU A 135 0.52 9.72 -2.74
N ILE A 136 -0.10 8.53 -2.79
CA ILE A 136 -0.91 8.05 -3.90
C ILE A 136 -2.35 7.88 -3.39
N TYR A 137 -3.32 8.37 -4.14
CA TYR A 137 -4.73 8.04 -3.88
C TYR A 137 -5.45 7.68 -5.18
N ASP A 138 -6.49 6.83 -5.06
CA ASP A 138 -7.30 6.42 -6.20
C ASP A 138 -8.24 7.54 -6.66
N GLY A 139 -8.23 7.86 -7.94
CA GLY A 139 -9.01 8.96 -8.50
C GLY A 139 -10.52 8.72 -8.51
N PHE A 140 -10.99 7.49 -8.39
CA PHE A 140 -12.41 7.15 -8.26
C PHE A 140 -12.84 7.03 -6.79
N GLY A 141 -12.01 6.35 -5.98
CA GLY A 141 -12.26 6.22 -4.54
C GLY A 141 -12.38 7.56 -3.82
N CYS A 142 -11.62 8.57 -4.30
CA CYS A 142 -11.63 9.93 -3.74
C CYS A 142 -12.48 10.93 -4.55
N LEU A 143 -13.22 10.49 -5.56
CA LEU A 143 -13.95 11.39 -6.47
C LEU A 143 -14.96 12.32 -5.78
N THR A 144 -15.63 11.83 -4.75
CA THR A 144 -16.68 12.56 -4.00
C THR A 144 -16.23 12.96 -2.59
N THR A 145 -15.06 12.53 -2.16
CA THR A 145 -14.58 12.71 -0.79
C THR A 145 -13.49 13.77 -0.67
N LEU A 146 -12.80 14.09 -1.78
CA LEU A 146 -11.79 15.13 -1.84
C LEU A 146 -12.16 16.22 -2.85
N PRO A 147 -11.70 17.47 -2.65
CA PRO A 147 -11.84 18.53 -3.63
C PRO A 147 -11.17 18.19 -4.96
N ASN A 148 -11.70 18.73 -6.06
CA ASN A 148 -11.07 18.56 -7.37
C ASN A 148 -9.63 19.09 -7.35
N ARG A 149 -8.69 18.33 -7.94
CA ARG A 149 -7.25 18.66 -8.00
C ARG A 149 -6.60 18.79 -6.61
N TYR A 150 -7.04 17.99 -5.67
CA TYR A 150 -6.49 17.96 -4.31
C TYR A 150 -4.99 17.63 -4.28
N ASP A 151 -4.48 16.92 -5.29
CA ASP A 151 -3.04 16.68 -5.49
C ASP A 151 -2.22 17.98 -5.55
N LYS A 152 -2.77 19.06 -6.10
CA LYS A 152 -2.08 20.35 -6.11
C LYS A 152 -2.02 20.99 -4.72
N VAL A 153 -3.12 20.91 -3.96
CA VAL A 153 -3.17 21.41 -2.58
C VAL A 153 -2.12 20.70 -1.73
N LEU A 154 -1.95 19.38 -1.91
CA LEU A 154 -0.94 18.62 -1.18
C LEU A 154 0.48 19.01 -1.60
N ARG A 155 0.72 19.25 -2.88
CA ARG A 155 2.03 19.72 -3.37
C ARG A 155 2.39 21.13 -2.85
N GLU A 156 1.42 22.01 -2.68
CA GLU A 156 1.62 23.33 -2.05
C GLU A 156 2.05 23.20 -0.59
N LYS A 157 1.71 22.06 0.08
CA LYS A 157 2.15 21.69 1.43
C LYS A 157 3.47 20.89 1.46
N SER A 158 4.23 20.89 0.36
CA SER A 158 5.48 20.13 0.17
C SER A 158 5.31 18.61 0.18
N ILE A 159 4.09 18.11 0.06
CA ILE A 159 3.79 16.68 -0.03
C ILE A 159 3.79 16.29 -1.51
N LYS A 160 4.67 15.38 -1.92
CA LYS A 160 4.67 14.81 -3.28
C LYS A 160 3.42 13.95 -3.44
N CYS A 161 2.53 14.32 -4.35
CA CYS A 161 1.25 13.62 -4.53
C CYS A 161 0.98 13.26 -5.97
N THR A 162 0.45 12.08 -6.19
CA THR A 162 -0.05 11.63 -7.50
C THR A 162 -1.39 10.91 -7.36
N ILE A 163 -2.18 10.91 -8.45
CA ILE A 163 -3.51 10.30 -8.48
C ILE A 163 -3.44 9.04 -9.34
N PHE A 164 -3.77 7.89 -8.75
CA PHE A 164 -3.91 6.66 -9.52
C PHE A 164 -5.19 6.72 -10.36
N ASN A 165 -5.05 6.50 -11.67
CA ASN A 165 -6.13 6.43 -12.65
C ASN A 165 -7.23 7.49 -12.42
N PRO A 166 -6.91 8.81 -12.63
CA PRO A 166 -7.86 9.89 -12.38
C PRO A 166 -9.14 9.68 -13.19
N PHE A 167 -10.29 9.94 -12.56
CA PHE A 167 -11.57 9.77 -13.22
C PHE A 167 -11.69 10.72 -14.43
N ARG A 168 -11.97 10.14 -15.59
CA ARG A 168 -12.27 10.88 -16.83
C ARG A 168 -13.63 10.39 -17.33
N PRO A 169 -14.59 11.27 -17.58
CA PRO A 169 -15.95 10.88 -18.02
C PRO A 169 -15.97 10.41 -19.48
N LEU A 170 -15.20 9.35 -19.78
CA LEU A 170 -15.14 8.69 -21.06
C LEU A 170 -15.44 7.22 -20.88
N LEU A 171 -16.12 6.58 -21.82
CA LEU A 171 -16.37 5.13 -21.87
C LEU A 171 -15.04 4.42 -22.14
N ASN A 172 -14.22 4.27 -21.10
CA ASN A 172 -12.94 3.60 -21.20
C ASN A 172 -12.86 2.44 -20.18
N ILE A 173 -12.57 1.23 -20.69
CA ILE A 173 -12.42 0.01 -19.88
C ILE A 173 -11.31 0.15 -18.83
N VAL A 174 -10.29 0.97 -19.09
CA VAL A 174 -9.19 1.28 -18.16
C VAL A 174 -9.69 1.93 -16.86
N GLN A 175 -10.86 2.55 -16.86
CA GLN A 175 -11.49 3.14 -15.67
C GLN A 175 -11.84 2.09 -14.59
N ASN A 176 -11.95 0.81 -14.95
CA ASN A 176 -12.25 -0.26 -14.00
C ASN A 176 -11.01 -0.72 -13.19
N ASN A 177 -9.81 -0.38 -13.64
CA ASN A 177 -8.60 -0.65 -12.88
C ASN A 177 -8.51 0.34 -11.72
N ARG A 178 -8.62 -0.17 -10.50
CA ARG A 178 -8.59 0.63 -9.26
C ARG A 178 -7.48 0.14 -8.35
N ASP A 179 -6.87 1.07 -7.66
CA ASP A 179 -5.92 0.75 -6.62
C ASP A 179 -6.64 0.68 -5.27
N HIS A 180 -6.90 -0.54 -4.81
CA HIS A 180 -7.64 -0.78 -3.56
C HIS A 180 -6.70 -1.04 -2.35
N ARG A 181 -5.39 -0.85 -2.53
CA ARG A 181 -4.42 -1.03 -1.44
C ARG A 181 -4.56 0.06 -0.39
N LYS A 182 -4.18 -0.27 0.83
CA LYS A 182 -4.01 0.64 1.94
C LYS A 182 -2.63 0.34 2.51
N ILE A 183 -1.69 1.20 2.21
CA ILE A 183 -0.30 1.06 2.60
C ILE A 183 0.15 2.37 3.22
N CYS A 184 0.75 2.29 4.40
CA CYS A 184 1.53 3.38 4.98
C CYS A 184 2.88 2.81 5.39
N VAL A 185 3.96 3.34 4.83
CA VAL A 185 5.33 2.98 5.17
C VAL A 185 6.04 4.17 5.80
N ILE A 186 6.73 3.94 6.89
CA ILE A 186 7.49 4.95 7.64
C ILE A 186 8.92 4.46 7.79
N ASP A 187 9.86 5.19 7.20
CA ASP A 187 11.31 4.95 7.24
C ASP A 187 11.74 3.52 6.87
N GLY A 188 10.89 2.76 6.15
CA GLY A 188 11.14 1.38 5.76
C GLY A 188 11.18 0.36 6.90
N LYS A 189 10.87 0.78 8.12
CA LYS A 189 10.87 -0.08 9.30
C LYS A 189 9.49 -0.30 9.92
N THR A 190 8.56 0.62 9.72
CA THR A 190 7.16 0.47 10.18
C THR A 190 6.24 0.54 8.99
N GLY A 191 5.35 -0.44 8.85
CA GLY A 191 4.38 -0.52 7.77
C GLY A 191 3.00 -0.85 8.26
N PHE A 192 1.96 -0.16 7.76
CA PHE A 192 0.55 -0.47 8.02
C PHE A 192 -0.14 -0.90 6.75
N THR A 193 -0.96 -1.96 6.86
CA THR A 193 -1.84 -2.41 5.79
C THR A 193 -3.13 -2.99 6.36
N GLY A 194 -4.15 -3.17 5.52
CA GLY A 194 -5.43 -3.74 5.92
C GLY A 194 -6.61 -3.25 5.10
N GLY A 195 -7.80 -3.23 5.70
CA GLY A 195 -9.03 -2.75 5.07
C GLY A 195 -9.35 -1.28 5.37
N ILE A 196 -8.76 -0.69 6.42
CA ILE A 196 -9.05 0.64 6.93
C ILE A 196 -8.60 1.72 5.94
N ASN A 197 -9.53 2.57 5.48
CA ASN A 197 -9.22 3.76 4.71
C ASN A 197 -9.05 5.00 5.61
N LEU A 198 -8.59 6.12 5.04
CA LEU A 198 -8.39 7.38 5.79
C LEU A 198 -9.69 8.21 5.81
N ALA A 199 -10.64 7.76 6.60
CA ALA A 199 -11.94 8.44 6.77
C ALA A 199 -12.55 8.13 8.15
N ASP A 200 -13.30 9.09 8.67
CA ASP A 200 -13.81 9.09 10.04
C ASP A 200 -14.75 7.92 10.37
N GLU A 201 -15.43 7.35 9.39
CA GLU A 201 -16.23 6.14 9.59
C GLU A 201 -15.38 4.93 10.00
N TYR A 202 -14.14 4.81 9.54
CA TYR A 202 -13.26 3.69 9.87
C TYR A 202 -12.69 3.75 11.29
N ILE A 203 -12.74 4.92 11.93
CA ILE A 203 -12.34 5.12 13.32
C ILE A 203 -13.55 5.47 14.21
N ASN A 204 -14.75 5.18 13.76
CA ASN A 204 -16.02 5.36 14.47
C ASN A 204 -16.27 6.80 15.01
N GLN A 205 -15.57 7.81 14.45
CA GLN A 205 -15.85 9.22 14.72
C GLN A 205 -17.08 9.73 13.96
N LYS A 206 -17.52 8.98 12.96
CA LYS A 206 -18.73 9.23 12.20
C LYS A 206 -19.48 7.93 11.96
N GLU A 207 -20.68 7.84 12.50
CA GLU A 207 -21.57 6.71 12.22
C GLU A 207 -22.13 6.82 10.80
N ARG A 208 -21.94 5.77 9.99
CA ARG A 208 -22.47 5.68 8.62
C ARG A 208 -23.46 4.54 8.46
N PHE A 209 -23.13 3.36 8.97
CA PHE A 209 -23.96 2.14 8.90
C PHE A 209 -23.92 1.36 10.22
N GLY A 210 -23.80 2.05 11.36
CA GLY A 210 -23.52 1.47 12.67
C GLY A 210 -22.02 1.48 12.97
N HIS A 211 -21.62 0.75 14.02
CA HIS A 211 -20.21 0.62 14.38
C HIS A 211 -19.42 -0.07 13.27
N TRP A 212 -18.42 0.65 12.73
CA TRP A 212 -17.61 0.14 11.62
C TRP A 212 -16.51 -0.78 12.13
N LYS A 213 -16.47 -1.99 11.62
CA LYS A 213 -15.45 -2.97 11.96
C LYS A 213 -14.65 -3.30 10.70
N ASP A 214 -13.43 -2.81 10.66
CA ASP A 214 -12.43 -3.15 9.67
C ASP A 214 -11.08 -3.32 10.35
N THR A 215 -10.18 -4.10 9.77
CA THR A 215 -8.97 -4.56 10.43
C THR A 215 -7.72 -4.00 9.78
N ALA A 216 -6.65 -3.90 10.57
CA ALA A 216 -5.32 -3.56 10.06
C ALA A 216 -4.23 -4.41 10.73
N VAL A 217 -3.08 -4.42 10.09
CA VAL A 217 -1.84 -5.00 10.62
C VAL A 217 -0.76 -3.94 10.54
N MET A 218 0.00 -3.77 11.62
CA MET A 218 1.27 -3.06 11.63
C MET A 218 2.40 -4.08 11.63
N LEU A 219 3.36 -3.88 10.73
CA LEU A 219 4.62 -4.62 10.70
C LEU A 219 5.75 -3.69 11.16
N LYS A 220 6.70 -4.24 11.94
CA LYS A 220 7.97 -3.56 12.24
C LYS A 220 9.12 -4.52 11.94
N GLY A 221 10.02 -4.10 11.07
CA GLY A 221 11.19 -4.88 10.68
C GLY A 221 11.36 -5.05 9.19
N GLU A 222 12.12 -6.06 8.80
CA GLU A 222 12.59 -6.27 7.42
C GLU A 222 11.47 -6.48 6.40
N ALA A 223 10.34 -7.12 6.78
CA ALA A 223 9.22 -7.34 5.87
C ALA A 223 8.56 -6.04 5.36
N VAL A 224 8.78 -4.91 6.03
CA VAL A 224 8.32 -3.60 5.57
C VAL A 224 8.97 -3.20 4.25
N TRP A 225 10.14 -3.78 3.92
CA TRP A 225 10.78 -3.58 2.63
C TRP A 225 9.88 -3.98 1.46
N ASN A 226 9.18 -5.11 1.56
CA ASN A 226 8.22 -5.52 0.54
C ASN A 226 7.14 -4.46 0.30
N MET A 227 6.62 -3.86 1.38
CA MET A 227 5.61 -2.79 1.27
C MET A 227 6.21 -1.52 0.65
N THR A 228 7.46 -1.20 0.98
CA THR A 228 8.20 -0.07 0.40
C THR A 228 8.35 -0.24 -1.11
N VAL A 229 8.79 -1.42 -1.55
CA VAL A 229 8.94 -1.74 -2.98
C VAL A 229 7.59 -1.71 -3.70
N MET A 230 6.53 -2.26 -3.10
CA MET A 230 5.17 -2.18 -3.67
C MET A 230 4.74 -0.74 -3.91
N PHE A 231 4.97 0.16 -2.96
CA PHE A 231 4.68 1.58 -3.11
C PHE A 231 5.53 2.21 -4.23
N LEU A 232 6.85 1.97 -4.23
CA LEU A 232 7.77 2.52 -5.22
C LEU A 232 7.44 2.07 -6.65
N HIS A 233 7.04 0.80 -6.83
CA HIS A 233 6.54 0.30 -8.12
C HIS A 233 5.35 1.14 -8.60
N MET A 234 4.34 1.31 -7.75
CA MET A 234 3.15 2.08 -8.11
C MET A 234 3.49 3.55 -8.35
N TRP A 235 4.34 4.12 -7.51
CA TRP A 235 4.82 5.50 -7.68
C TRP A 235 5.48 5.73 -9.04
N SER A 236 6.39 4.84 -9.44
CA SER A 236 7.07 4.91 -10.74
C SER A 236 6.11 4.76 -11.93
N VAL A 237 5.17 3.79 -11.84
CA VAL A 237 4.17 3.54 -12.88
C VAL A 237 3.25 4.75 -13.08
N VAL A 238 2.74 5.34 -11.98
CA VAL A 238 1.76 6.42 -12.06
C VAL A 238 2.39 7.76 -12.48
N ASN A 239 3.60 8.05 -12.00
CA ASN A 239 4.29 9.30 -12.38
C ASN A 239 4.92 9.24 -13.76
N ASN A 240 4.96 8.07 -14.40
CA ASN A 240 5.66 7.85 -15.65
C ASN A 240 7.09 8.41 -15.62
N SER A 241 7.75 8.31 -14.45
CA SER A 241 9.11 8.77 -14.28
C SER A 241 10.05 7.91 -15.12
N ALA A 242 10.91 8.56 -15.89
CA ALA A 242 12.01 7.90 -16.58
C ALA A 242 13.22 7.73 -15.66
N GLU A 243 13.15 8.25 -14.43
CA GLU A 243 14.21 8.15 -13.45
C GLU A 243 14.26 6.74 -12.89
N PRO A 244 15.43 6.10 -12.83
CA PRO A 244 15.60 4.82 -12.16
C PRO A 244 15.10 4.92 -10.71
N MET A 245 14.50 3.84 -10.23
CA MET A 245 14.15 3.79 -8.81
C MET A 245 15.44 3.64 -8.00
N GLU A 246 15.73 4.65 -7.17
CA GLU A 246 16.86 4.62 -6.27
C GLU A 246 16.56 3.74 -5.05
N HIS A 247 16.34 2.43 -5.28
CA HIS A 247 15.99 1.47 -4.23
C HIS A 247 16.96 1.50 -3.05
N GLU A 248 18.25 1.65 -3.31
CA GLU A 248 19.28 1.69 -2.28
C GLU A 248 19.06 2.81 -1.25
N LEU A 249 18.50 3.94 -1.67
CA LEU A 249 18.22 5.07 -0.78
C LEU A 249 17.08 4.78 0.21
N HIS A 250 16.22 3.80 -0.13
CA HIS A 250 15.02 3.49 0.63
C HIS A 250 15.14 2.18 1.43
N MET A 251 16.27 1.48 1.32
CA MET A 251 16.49 0.24 2.08
C MET A 251 16.62 0.51 3.58
N PRO A 252 15.86 -0.20 4.42
CA PRO A 252 15.80 0.09 5.87
C PRO A 252 17.17 -0.02 6.57
N HIS A 253 17.97 -1.03 6.23
CA HIS A 253 19.29 -1.23 6.84
C HIS A 253 20.30 -0.11 6.56
N LYS A 254 20.06 0.71 5.53
CA LYS A 254 20.88 1.88 5.25
C LYS A 254 20.62 3.03 6.25
N TYR A 255 19.37 3.13 6.71
CA TYR A 255 18.92 4.21 7.60
C TYR A 255 18.88 3.80 9.09
N HIS A 256 18.64 2.52 9.34
CA HIS A 256 18.39 1.99 10.69
C HIS A 256 19.06 0.62 10.88
N PRO A 257 20.39 0.50 10.78
CA PRO A 257 21.07 -0.79 10.90
C PRO A 257 20.76 -1.47 12.24
N GLU A 258 20.71 -0.71 13.34
CA GLU A 258 20.42 -1.20 14.68
C GLU A 258 18.94 -1.61 14.90
N ALA A 259 18.02 -1.21 14.03
CA ALA A 259 16.61 -1.54 14.18
C ALA A 259 16.30 -3.05 13.96
N PHE A 260 17.24 -3.79 13.38
CA PHE A 260 17.08 -5.19 13.01
C PHE A 260 17.87 -6.16 13.91
N GLU A 261 18.78 -5.65 14.74
CA GLU A 261 19.60 -6.51 15.61
C GLU A 261 18.81 -7.14 16.77
N ASP A 262 17.72 -6.51 17.21
CA ASP A 262 16.91 -6.97 18.38
C ASP A 262 15.57 -7.64 18.01
N LEU A 263 15.24 -7.76 16.72
CA LEU A 263 13.97 -8.38 16.30
C LEU A 263 14.14 -9.90 16.16
N SER A 264 14.07 -10.61 17.27
CA SER A 264 14.00 -12.06 17.23
C SER A 264 12.65 -12.52 16.68
N LEU A 265 12.71 -13.38 15.65
CA LEU A 265 11.68 -14.26 15.05
C LEU A 265 10.20 -13.90 15.33
N ILE A 266 9.44 -13.83 14.26
CA ILE A 266 7.99 -13.62 14.22
C ILE A 266 7.28 -14.40 15.33
N HIS A 267 6.89 -13.72 16.39
CA HIS A 267 5.84 -14.23 17.25
C HIS A 267 4.49 -13.82 16.66
N ILE A 268 3.98 -14.60 15.73
CA ILE A 268 2.54 -14.62 15.45
C ILE A 268 1.91 -15.26 16.69
N SER A 269 1.51 -14.45 17.67
CA SER A 269 0.62 -14.94 18.72
C SER A 269 -0.69 -15.28 18.02
N GLU A 270 -0.99 -16.58 17.93
CA GLU A 270 -2.35 -17.02 17.58
C GLU A 270 -3.34 -16.29 18.52
N PRO A 271 -4.42 -15.71 17.98
CA PRO A 271 -5.48 -15.21 18.85
C PRO A 271 -5.94 -16.39 19.71
N THR A 272 -5.80 -16.25 21.01
CA THR A 272 -6.20 -17.27 21.99
C THR A 272 -7.66 -17.62 21.74
N ARG A 273 -7.90 -18.86 21.36
CA ARG A 273 -9.20 -19.47 21.03
C ARG A 273 -10.12 -19.60 22.25
N GLN A 274 -9.96 -18.77 23.28
CA GLN A 274 -10.56 -18.98 24.60
C GLN A 274 -11.67 -18.00 25.01
N GLU A 275 -12.12 -17.09 24.16
CA GLU A 275 -13.23 -16.19 24.51
C GLU A 275 -14.47 -16.28 23.59
N ALA A 276 -14.67 -17.38 22.90
CA ALA A 276 -15.86 -17.58 22.05
C ALA A 276 -16.91 -18.51 22.64
N ILE A 277 -16.85 -18.86 23.95
CA ILE A 277 -17.90 -19.66 24.64
C ILE A 277 -18.12 -19.09 26.04
N SER A 278 -18.95 -18.05 26.14
CA SER A 278 -19.81 -17.80 27.30
C SER A 278 -20.93 -16.84 26.92
#